data_16c9698f897ad17faa4f049a85277fdb
#
_entry.id   16c9698f897ad17faa4f049a85277fdb
#
_cell.length_a   1.000
_cell.length_b   1.000
_cell.length_c   1.000
_cell.angle_alpha   90.00
_cell.angle_beta   90.00
_cell.angle_gamma   90.00
#
_symmetry.space_group_name_H-M   'P 1'
#
loop_
_entity.id
_entity.type
_entity.pdbx_description
1 polymer ?
#
loop_
_entity_poly.entity_id
_entity_poly.type
_entity_poly.pdbx_seq_one_letter_code
_entity_poly.pdbx_strand_id
1 'polypeptide(L)'
;MENLATPSKYTDSTSVSKPPFFDGTNFAYWKDRMEVWVCFRDLEEWRAIKIGFKHPIDKDNKPISVFDLKGEDSTNYTNNMKAVNSILCALYPTEYNRISSLKNAKLIWDKLESIHEGTS
;
A
#
# COMPACT_ATOMS: atom_id res chain seq x y z
N MET A 1 -26.35 -2.35 22.86
CA MET A 1 -25.90 -2.66 22.70
C MET A 1 -25.26 -2.94 22.25
N GLU A 2 -24.98 -3.07 21.84
CA GLU A 2 -24.42 -3.41 21.40
C GLU A 2 -23.71 -3.89 21.13
N ASN A 3 -23.57 -4.12 20.99
CA ASN A 3 -22.86 -4.64 20.72
C ASN A 3 -22.12 -4.73 20.34
N LEU A 4 -22.11 -4.56 20.20
CA LEU A 4 -21.39 -4.71 19.91
C LEU A 4 -20.58 -5.21 19.69
N ALA A 5 -20.82 -5.12 19.85
CA ALA A 5 -20.05 -5.67 19.95
C ALA A 5 -19.23 -6.46 19.74
N THR A 6 -19.52 -7.10 19.48
CA THR A 6 -18.48 -7.87 19.28
C THR A 6 -17.69 -7.42 18.20
N PRO A 7 -16.47 -7.18 18.42
CA PRO A 7 -15.57 -6.79 17.41
C PRO A 7 -15.29 -7.97 16.58
N SER A 8 -16.10 -8.27 15.74
CA SER A 8 -15.80 -9.34 14.84
C SER A 8 -14.78 -8.86 13.85
N LYS A 9 -14.09 -9.77 13.23
CA LYS A 9 -13.19 -9.42 12.15
C LYS A 9 -13.91 -8.78 10.98
N TYR A 10 -15.21 -9.01 10.86
CA TYR A 10 -15.99 -8.39 9.81
C TYR A 10 -16.14 -6.89 10.05
N THR A 11 -16.26 -6.51 11.31
CA THR A 11 -16.32 -5.12 11.65
C THR A 11 -15.06 -4.40 11.21
N ASP A 12 -13.91 -5.03 11.46
CA ASP A 12 -12.64 -4.43 11.07
C ASP A 12 -12.52 -4.28 9.56
N SER A 13 -12.96 -5.28 8.80
CA SER A 13 -12.83 -5.23 7.36
C SER A 13 -13.74 -4.22 6.71
N THR A 14 -14.76 -3.76 7.43
CA THR A 14 -15.66 -2.73 6.91
C THR A 14 -15.37 -1.35 7.44
N SER A 15 -14.39 -1.23 8.31
CA SER A 15 -14.03 0.06 8.88
C SER A 15 -13.32 0.94 7.86
N VAL A 16 -13.67 2.24 7.83
CA VAL A 16 -12.98 3.18 6.96
C VAL A 16 -11.56 3.44 7.42
N SER A 17 -11.22 3.08 8.66
CA SER A 17 -9.87 3.30 9.18
C SER A 17 -8.93 2.14 8.90
N LYS A 18 -9.45 1.02 8.42
CA LYS A 18 -8.65 -0.18 8.16
C LYS A 18 -8.86 -0.65 6.74
N PRO A 19 -7.78 -1.02 6.05
CA PRO A 19 -7.92 -1.51 4.68
C PRO A 19 -8.55 -2.90 4.63
N PRO A 20 -9.12 -3.26 3.49
CA PRO A 20 -9.57 -4.64 3.28
C PRO A 20 -8.39 -5.58 3.44
N PHE A 21 -8.63 -6.74 4.05
CA PHE A 21 -7.57 -7.66 4.40
C PHE A 21 -7.39 -8.73 3.34
N PHE A 22 -6.15 -9.06 3.02
CA PHE A 22 -5.82 -10.04 1.99
C PHE A 22 -5.09 -11.23 2.63
N ASP A 23 -5.68 -12.40 2.51
CA ASP A 23 -5.12 -13.63 3.08
C ASP A 23 -4.46 -14.53 2.04
N GLY A 24 -4.34 -14.05 0.81
CA GLY A 24 -3.75 -14.82 -0.27
C GLY A 24 -4.76 -15.45 -1.20
N THR A 25 -6.05 -15.34 -0.88
CA THR A 25 -7.11 -15.91 -1.72
C THR A 25 -7.95 -14.79 -2.31
N ASN A 26 -8.53 -15.06 -3.47
CA ASN A 26 -9.45 -14.15 -4.14
C ASN A 26 -8.83 -12.77 -4.36
N PHE A 27 -7.68 -12.76 -5.00
CA PHE A 27 -6.92 -11.53 -5.19
C PHE A 27 -7.70 -10.46 -5.96
N ALA A 28 -8.42 -10.84 -7.01
CA ALA A 28 -9.16 -9.87 -7.81
C ALA A 28 -10.17 -9.10 -6.97
N TYR A 29 -10.87 -9.81 -6.08
CA TYR A 29 -11.84 -9.18 -5.19
C TYR A 29 -11.14 -8.19 -4.25
N TRP A 30 -10.04 -8.64 -3.62
CA TRP A 30 -9.30 -7.77 -2.72
C TRP A 30 -8.73 -6.55 -3.44
N LYS A 31 -8.20 -6.76 -4.64
CA LYS A 31 -7.59 -5.68 -5.41
C LYS A 31 -8.60 -4.58 -5.69
N ASP A 32 -9.79 -4.95 -6.13
CA ASP A 32 -10.84 -3.97 -6.40
C ASP A 32 -11.23 -3.22 -5.14
N ARG A 33 -11.40 -3.93 -4.04
CA ARG A 33 -11.80 -3.29 -2.80
C ARG A 33 -10.72 -2.38 -2.25
N MET A 34 -9.47 -2.80 -2.39
CA MET A 34 -8.34 -2.01 -1.92
C MET A 34 -8.23 -0.72 -2.72
N GLU A 35 -8.43 -0.79 -4.03
CA GLU A 35 -8.42 0.41 -4.87
C GLU A 35 -9.47 1.41 -4.38
N VAL A 36 -10.70 0.95 -4.16
CA VAL A 36 -11.76 1.83 -3.70
C VAL A 36 -11.43 2.43 -2.34
N TRP A 37 -10.93 1.59 -1.44
CA TRP A 37 -10.60 2.06 -0.10
C TRP A 37 -9.52 3.13 -0.12
N VAL A 38 -8.45 2.89 -0.90
CA VAL A 38 -7.35 3.84 -0.98
C VAL A 38 -7.80 5.14 -1.64
N CYS A 39 -8.53 5.05 -2.74
CA CYS A 39 -9.00 6.25 -3.46
C CYS A 39 -9.93 7.09 -2.60
N PHE A 40 -10.80 6.45 -1.83
CA PHE A 40 -11.70 7.15 -0.94
C PHE A 40 -10.93 7.87 0.16
N ARG A 41 -9.89 7.22 0.66
CA ARG A 41 -9.12 7.77 1.76
C ARG A 41 -8.15 8.87 1.32
N ASP A 42 -7.41 8.63 0.22
CA ASP A 42 -6.38 9.57 -0.22
C ASP A 42 -5.94 9.26 -1.64
N LEU A 43 -6.39 10.07 -2.57
CA LEU A 43 -6.08 9.86 -3.98
C LEU A 43 -4.57 9.92 -4.26
N GLU A 44 -3.81 10.66 -3.45
CA GLU A 44 -2.37 10.74 -3.65
C GLU A 44 -1.67 9.43 -3.28
N GLU A 45 -2.23 8.67 -2.33
CA GLU A 45 -1.72 7.32 -2.08
C GLU A 45 -1.96 6.43 -3.29
N TRP A 46 -3.15 6.54 -3.88
CA TRP A 46 -3.45 5.74 -5.07
C TRP A 46 -2.53 6.10 -6.23
N ARG A 47 -2.23 7.39 -6.37
CA ARG A 47 -1.28 7.84 -7.38
C ARG A 47 0.09 7.21 -7.17
N ALA A 48 0.56 7.13 -5.93
CA ALA A 48 1.83 6.49 -5.62
C ALA A 48 1.83 5.01 -5.99
N ILE A 49 0.69 4.33 -5.79
CA ILE A 49 0.56 2.92 -6.13
C ILE A 49 0.59 2.69 -7.64
N LYS A 50 -0.12 3.51 -8.38
CA LYS A 50 -0.29 3.28 -9.82
C LYS A 50 0.79 3.93 -10.66
N ILE A 51 1.21 5.12 -10.32
CA ILE A 51 2.20 5.86 -11.09
C ILE A 51 3.60 5.63 -10.53
N GLY A 52 3.71 5.52 -9.21
CA GLY A 52 4.97 5.22 -8.57
C GLY A 52 5.68 6.45 -8.06
N PHE A 53 6.75 6.18 -7.34
CA PHE A 53 7.61 7.20 -6.77
C PHE A 53 9.05 6.86 -7.11
N LYS A 54 9.78 7.84 -7.64
CA LYS A 54 11.19 7.64 -7.92
C LYS A 54 11.98 8.48 -6.92
N HIS A 55 12.76 7.80 -6.10
CA HIS A 55 13.54 8.49 -5.08
C HIS A 55 14.61 9.36 -5.76
N PRO A 56 14.70 10.64 -5.39
CA PRO A 56 15.70 11.53 -5.99
C PRO A 56 17.12 11.07 -5.69
N ILE A 57 18.01 11.29 -6.65
CA ILE A 57 19.42 10.96 -6.49
C ILE A 57 20.25 12.23 -6.62
N ASP A 58 21.44 12.19 -6.02
CA ASP A 58 22.35 13.32 -6.10
C ASP A 58 23.23 13.23 -7.35
N LYS A 59 24.19 14.13 -7.47
CA LYS A 59 25.07 14.19 -8.63
C LYS A 59 25.93 12.94 -8.77
N ASP A 60 26.09 12.19 -7.67
CA ASP A 60 26.89 10.95 -7.69
C ASP A 60 26.01 9.72 -7.85
N ASN A 61 24.74 9.92 -8.24
CA ASN A 61 23.76 8.86 -8.43
C ASN A 61 23.41 8.11 -7.15
N LYS A 62 23.57 8.76 -6.02
CA LYS A 62 23.23 8.16 -4.72
C LYS A 62 21.91 8.74 -4.21
N PRO A 63 21.11 7.92 -3.51
CA PRO A 63 19.83 8.42 -2.99
C PRO A 63 20.07 9.59 -2.04
N ILE A 64 19.28 10.64 -2.22
CA ILE A 64 19.29 11.77 -1.31
C ILE A 64 18.66 11.32 0.01
N SER A 65 19.27 11.69 1.14
CA SER A 65 18.73 11.36 2.45
C SER A 65 17.30 11.87 2.56
N VAL A 66 16.42 11.07 3.17
CA VAL A 66 15.02 11.48 3.34
C VAL A 66 14.92 12.77 4.13
N PHE A 67 15.88 13.05 4.99
CA PHE A 67 15.88 14.28 5.79
C PHE A 67 16.24 15.51 4.96
N ASP A 68 16.78 15.31 3.78
CA ASP A 68 17.17 16.40 2.89
C ASP A 68 16.19 16.62 1.74
N LEU A 69 15.16 15.80 1.64
CA LEU A 69 14.14 15.97 0.61
C LEU A 69 13.35 17.25 0.91
N LYS A 70 13.01 17.99 -0.14
CA LYS A 70 12.31 19.26 0.00
C LYS A 70 11.20 19.38 -1.01
N GLY A 71 10.19 20.19 -0.67
CA GLY A 71 9.12 20.52 -1.62
C GLY A 71 8.40 19.28 -2.08
N GLU A 72 8.21 19.21 -3.38
CA GLU A 72 7.45 18.12 -4.01
C GLU A 72 8.09 16.77 -3.75
N ASP A 73 9.43 16.70 -3.73
CA ASP A 73 10.11 15.43 -3.47
C ASP A 73 9.78 14.89 -2.09
N SER A 74 9.74 15.76 -1.10
CA SER A 74 9.38 15.37 0.26
C SER A 74 7.94 14.89 0.32
N THR A 75 7.03 15.60 -0.34
CA THR A 75 5.63 15.23 -0.38
C THR A 75 5.43 13.88 -1.07
N ASN A 76 6.11 13.69 -2.20
CA ASN A 76 5.98 12.43 -2.95
C ASN A 76 6.54 11.26 -2.15
N TYR A 77 7.65 11.47 -1.46
CA TYR A 77 8.19 10.43 -0.59
C TYR A 77 7.18 10.04 0.50
N THR A 78 6.59 11.04 1.13
CA THR A 78 5.62 10.79 2.19
C THR A 78 4.40 10.04 1.67
N ASN A 79 3.90 10.44 0.49
CA ASN A 79 2.75 9.76 -0.11
C ASN A 79 3.08 8.32 -0.44
N ASN A 80 4.30 8.07 -0.93
CA ASN A 80 4.73 6.69 -1.18
C ASN A 80 4.74 5.88 0.11
N MET A 81 5.28 6.43 1.20
CA MET A 81 5.34 5.69 2.45
C MET A 81 3.96 5.46 3.05
N LYS A 82 3.05 6.42 2.91
CA LYS A 82 1.66 6.20 3.33
C LYS A 82 1.03 5.06 2.55
N ALA A 83 1.26 5.02 1.24
CA ALA A 83 0.72 3.96 0.40
C ALA A 83 1.34 2.61 0.75
N VAL A 84 2.66 2.58 0.97
CA VAL A 84 3.33 1.35 1.42
C VAL A 84 2.68 0.85 2.70
N ASN A 85 2.50 1.74 3.67
CA ASN A 85 1.89 1.35 4.94
C ASN A 85 0.48 0.82 4.75
N SER A 86 -0.32 1.46 3.91
CA SER A 86 -1.68 1.01 3.65
C SER A 86 -1.71 -0.42 3.11
N ILE A 87 -0.81 -0.73 2.17
CA ILE A 87 -0.76 -2.06 1.60
C ILE A 87 -0.26 -3.07 2.64
N LEU A 88 0.83 -2.75 3.34
CA LEU A 88 1.40 -3.68 4.29
C LEU A 88 0.43 -4.02 5.43
N CYS A 89 -0.36 -3.04 5.86
CA CYS A 89 -1.36 -3.26 6.91
C CYS A 89 -2.49 -4.15 6.45
N ALA A 90 -2.65 -4.34 5.15
CA ALA A 90 -3.73 -5.13 4.58
C ALA A 90 -3.38 -6.59 4.39
N LEU A 91 -2.14 -7.00 4.71
CA LEU A 91 -1.65 -8.32 4.31
C LEU A 91 -1.45 -9.26 5.47
N TYR A 92 -1.81 -10.53 5.28
CA TYR A 92 -1.42 -11.60 6.16
C TYR A 92 0.10 -11.76 6.15
N PRO A 93 0.68 -12.31 7.21
CA PRO A 93 2.14 -12.48 7.27
C PRO A 93 2.74 -13.21 6.07
N THR A 94 2.05 -14.22 5.55
CA THR A 94 2.58 -14.94 4.39
C THR A 94 2.70 -14.05 3.17
N GLU A 95 1.74 -13.14 2.96
CA GLU A 95 1.82 -12.21 1.85
C GLU A 95 2.80 -11.10 2.15
N TYR A 96 2.78 -10.60 3.36
CA TYR A 96 3.71 -9.57 3.81
C TYR A 96 5.16 -9.99 3.57
N ASN A 97 5.49 -11.24 3.94
CA ASN A 97 6.88 -11.70 3.84
C ASN A 97 7.40 -11.72 2.41
N ARG A 98 6.51 -11.80 1.43
CA ARG A 98 6.93 -11.83 0.03
C ARG A 98 7.39 -10.48 -0.49
N ILE A 99 6.91 -9.39 0.14
CA ILE A 99 7.13 -8.06 -0.41
C ILE A 99 7.67 -7.06 0.61
N SER A 100 7.92 -7.48 1.85
CA SER A 100 8.24 -6.53 2.93
C SER A 100 9.59 -5.81 2.72
N SER A 101 10.47 -6.35 1.90
CA SER A 101 11.74 -5.68 1.62
C SER A 101 11.56 -4.48 0.69
N LEU A 102 10.43 -4.41 -0.01
CA LEU A 102 10.17 -3.32 -0.93
C LEU A 102 9.58 -2.13 -0.16
N LYS A 103 10.07 -0.95 -0.49
CA LYS A 103 9.58 0.28 0.15
C LYS A 103 9.02 1.25 -0.89
N ASN A 104 8.49 0.70 -1.96
CA ASN A 104 7.91 1.45 -3.06
C ASN A 104 6.54 0.87 -3.35
N ALA A 105 5.50 1.69 -3.22
CA ALA A 105 4.13 1.21 -3.32
C ALA A 105 3.82 0.57 -4.67
N LYS A 106 4.31 1.18 -5.75
CA LYS A 106 4.06 0.62 -7.08
C LYS A 106 4.74 -0.73 -7.25
N LEU A 107 5.99 -0.85 -6.78
CA LEU A 107 6.70 -2.12 -6.89
C LEU A 107 6.02 -3.21 -6.08
N ILE A 108 5.51 -2.87 -4.90
CA ILE A 108 4.76 -3.81 -4.08
C ILE A 108 3.50 -4.27 -4.81
N TRP A 109 2.74 -3.31 -5.32
CA TRP A 109 1.49 -3.60 -6.02
C TRP A 109 1.75 -4.48 -7.25
N ASP A 110 2.74 -4.10 -8.05
CA ASP A 110 3.09 -4.86 -9.24
C ASP A 110 3.53 -6.29 -8.88
N LYS A 111 4.26 -6.44 -7.77
CA LYS A 111 4.69 -7.76 -7.33
C LYS A 111 3.52 -8.62 -6.91
N LEU A 112 2.57 -8.05 -6.18
CA LEU A 112 1.37 -8.78 -5.79
C LEU A 112 0.57 -9.22 -7.01
N GLU A 113 0.43 -8.33 -8.00
CA GLU A 113 -0.25 -8.69 -9.24
C GLU A 113 0.48 -9.84 -9.94
N SER A 114 1.79 -9.75 -10.00
CA SER A 114 2.59 -10.79 -10.65
C SER A 114 2.41 -12.14 -9.96
N ILE A 115 2.43 -12.14 -8.64
CA ILE A 115 2.30 -13.38 -7.88
C ILE A 115 0.92 -14.00 -8.04
N HIS A 116 -0.12 -13.17 -7.98
CA HIS A 116 -1.49 -13.68 -7.86
C HIS A 116 -2.29 -13.70 -9.15
N GLU A 117 -1.88 -12.92 -10.15
CA GLU A 117 -2.56 -12.93 -11.45
C GLU A 117 -1.83 -13.77 -12.47
N GLY A 118 -0.64 -14.26 -12.13
CA GLY A 118 0.09 -15.15 -13.03
C GLY A 118 0.46 -14.48 -14.32
N THR A 119 0.78 -13.21 -14.30
CA THR A 119 1.20 -12.55 -15.50
C THR A 119 2.52 -13.13 -15.94
N SER A 120 2.58 -13.58 -17.11
CA SER A 120 3.81 -14.13 -17.63
C SER A 120 4.28 -13.31 -18.80
#